data_dc37e215f48179dfa5f1669af365e4da
#
_entry.id   dc37e215f48179dfa5f1669af365e4da
#
_cell.length_a   1.000
_cell.length_b   1.000
_cell.length_c   1.000
_cell.angle_alpha   90.00
_cell.angle_beta   90.00
_cell.angle_gamma   90.00
#
_symmetry.space_group_name_H-M   'P 1'
#
loop_
_entity.id
_entity.type
_entity.pdbx_description
1 polymer ?
#
loop_
_entity_poly.entity_id
_entity_poly.type
_entity_poly.pdbx_seq_one_letter_code
_entity_poly.pdbx_strand_id
1 'polypeptide(L)'
;MRLLKTSTSAIVALALCAAAVQGQRRGFSQFFGGPDQMYQPPDFHGNVPYDGRFTFARIRYRGFEHFAGREGPGWSHDYPDAEENFSKILRDVTAVRPFIESGPMIGSVLVSLDSANIFRYPVSYMSEPGGWNPNEKEVAGMRAYLLKGGFVIFDDFRENWRGQFDWTHLRQVMSLVLPNAKWVQLSGNEPIFDSFFQVDLKKAINPTSAYGTYLPTYWGVYEDNNPKKRLIMIANVDNDIGEAWQWSGQGFVPIIASNETYKLGINYVIYALTH
;
A
#
# COMPACT_ATOMS: atom_id res chain seq x y z
N MET A 1 -64.98 22.65 -24.72
CA MET A 1 -63.66 22.68 -25.38
C MET A 1 -62.63 23.10 -24.31
N ARG A 2 -62.03 22.14 -23.59
CA ARG A 2 -60.96 22.40 -22.58
C ARG A 2 -59.66 22.00 -23.20
N LEU A 3 -58.79 22.99 -23.47
CA LEU A 3 -57.43 22.78 -23.96
C LEU A 3 -56.52 22.39 -22.81
N LEU A 4 -55.84 21.33 -23.00
CA LEU A 4 -54.77 20.82 -22.12
C LEU A 4 -53.61 21.83 -22.03
N LYS A 5 -53.36 22.28 -20.79
CA LYS A 5 -52.05 22.88 -20.43
C LYS A 5 -51.28 21.83 -19.66
N THR A 6 -50.59 20.98 -20.35
CA THR A 6 -49.59 20.08 -19.74
C THR A 6 -48.32 20.13 -20.53
N SER A 7 -47.21 20.08 -19.83
CA SER A 7 -45.92 19.55 -20.25
C SER A 7 -44.70 20.45 -20.43
N THR A 8 -44.73 21.72 -20.18
CA THR A 8 -43.47 22.49 -20.15
C THR A 8 -42.68 22.34 -18.84
N SER A 9 -43.41 22.22 -17.70
CA SER A 9 -42.76 22.10 -16.39
C SER A 9 -42.06 20.73 -16.15
N ALA A 10 -42.61 19.64 -16.72
CA ALA A 10 -42.04 18.30 -16.58
C ALA A 10 -40.74 18.13 -17.39
N ILE A 11 -40.67 18.78 -18.57
CA ILE A 11 -39.47 18.71 -19.44
C ILE A 11 -38.31 19.52 -18.82
N VAL A 12 -38.60 20.66 -18.19
CA VAL A 12 -37.58 21.47 -17.50
C VAL A 12 -37.06 20.75 -16.26
N ALA A 13 -37.92 20.05 -15.49
CA ALA A 13 -37.48 19.27 -14.33
C ALA A 13 -36.60 18.08 -14.74
N LEU A 14 -36.92 17.37 -15.81
CA LEU A 14 -36.08 16.27 -16.33
C LEU A 14 -34.73 16.77 -16.87
N ALA A 15 -34.72 17.94 -17.53
CA ALA A 15 -33.46 18.54 -18.02
C ALA A 15 -32.55 19.01 -16.87
N LEU A 16 -33.12 19.55 -15.80
CA LEU A 16 -32.37 19.95 -14.60
C LEU A 16 -31.83 18.75 -13.83
N CYS A 17 -32.57 17.65 -13.72
CA CYS A 17 -32.06 16.42 -13.12
C CYS A 17 -30.94 15.78 -13.97
N ALA A 18 -31.08 15.79 -15.30
CA ALA A 18 -29.99 15.27 -16.17
C ALA A 18 -28.75 16.15 -16.13
N ALA A 19 -28.89 17.48 -16.04
CA ALA A 19 -27.76 18.39 -15.89
C ALA A 19 -27.07 18.25 -14.51
N ALA A 20 -27.81 18.03 -13.43
CA ALA A 20 -27.26 17.79 -12.09
C ALA A 20 -26.52 16.46 -12.03
N VAL A 21 -27.03 15.39 -12.64
CA VAL A 21 -26.34 14.08 -12.73
C VAL A 21 -25.09 14.17 -13.60
N GLN A 22 -25.12 14.95 -14.69
CA GLN A 22 -23.93 15.18 -15.52
C GLN A 22 -22.92 16.12 -14.84
N GLY A 23 -23.39 17.09 -14.06
CA GLY A 23 -22.53 17.96 -13.27
C GLY A 23 -21.82 17.21 -12.14
N GLN A 24 -22.54 16.30 -11.46
CA GLN A 24 -21.92 15.39 -10.46
C GLN A 24 -20.93 14.41 -11.11
N ARG A 25 -21.26 13.86 -12.29
CA ARG A 25 -20.32 13.00 -13.02
C ARG A 25 -19.08 13.76 -13.51
N ARG A 26 -19.23 15.02 -13.94
CA ARG A 26 -18.08 15.86 -14.36
C ARG A 26 -17.24 16.30 -13.18
N GLY A 27 -17.84 16.63 -12.02
CA GLY A 27 -17.11 16.94 -10.79
C GLY A 27 -16.34 15.72 -10.27
N PHE A 28 -16.97 14.53 -10.33
CA PHE A 28 -16.34 13.28 -9.90
C PHE A 28 -15.22 12.83 -10.84
N SER A 29 -15.39 12.96 -12.16
CA SER A 29 -14.35 12.61 -13.13
C SER A 29 -13.16 13.59 -13.15
N GLN A 30 -13.35 14.82 -12.65
CA GLN A 30 -12.28 15.80 -12.56
C GLN A 30 -11.36 15.56 -11.35
N PHE A 31 -11.89 14.89 -10.30
CA PHE A 31 -11.10 14.46 -9.13
C PHE A 31 -10.42 13.11 -9.31
N PHE A 32 -10.97 12.19 -10.09
CA PHE A 32 -10.47 10.82 -10.18
C PHE A 32 -9.96 10.41 -11.56
N GLY A 33 -9.86 11.34 -12.51
CA GLY A 33 -9.53 10.99 -13.88
C GLY A 33 -10.53 10.00 -14.50
N GLY A 34 -10.59 9.90 -15.83
CA GLY A 34 -11.33 8.82 -16.48
C GLY A 34 -10.71 7.46 -16.13
N PRO A 35 -11.34 6.33 -16.48
CA PRO A 35 -10.88 4.98 -16.12
C PRO A 35 -9.44 4.65 -16.51
N ASP A 36 -8.80 5.48 -17.33
CA ASP A 36 -7.42 5.32 -17.78
C ASP A 36 -6.43 6.37 -17.19
N GLN A 37 -6.91 7.36 -16.41
CA GLN A 37 -6.00 8.30 -15.73
C GLN A 37 -5.78 7.83 -14.29
N MET A 38 -4.56 7.34 -14.03
CA MET A 38 -4.16 6.99 -12.67
C MET A 38 -3.98 8.25 -11.82
N TYR A 39 -4.52 8.24 -10.62
CA TYR A 39 -4.31 9.28 -9.61
C TYR A 39 -2.81 9.59 -9.46
N GLN A 40 -2.47 10.87 -9.41
CA GLN A 40 -1.14 11.36 -9.07
C GLN A 40 -1.26 12.12 -7.75
N PRO A 41 -0.53 11.72 -6.70
CA PRO A 41 -0.51 12.48 -5.46
C PRO A 41 -0.04 13.93 -5.73
N PRO A 42 -0.55 14.93 -4.98
CA PRO A 42 -0.13 16.32 -5.16
C PRO A 42 1.39 16.52 -5.05
N ASP A 43 2.04 15.76 -4.18
CA ASP A 43 3.48 15.83 -3.90
C ASP A 43 4.30 14.82 -4.72
N PHE A 44 3.74 14.31 -5.81
CA PHE A 44 4.47 13.43 -6.71
C PHE A 44 5.36 14.23 -7.65
N HIS A 45 6.64 14.23 -7.39
CA HIS A 45 7.66 14.93 -8.18
C HIS A 45 8.26 14.08 -9.31
N GLY A 46 7.71 12.90 -9.54
CA GLY A 46 8.21 11.94 -10.52
C GLY A 46 9.02 10.81 -9.89
N ASN A 47 9.13 9.71 -10.60
CA ASN A 47 9.97 8.60 -10.17
C ASN A 47 11.45 8.94 -10.32
N VAL A 48 12.25 8.58 -9.32
CA VAL A 48 13.71 8.68 -9.43
C VAL A 48 14.24 7.67 -10.48
N PRO A 49 15.33 7.99 -11.19
CA PRO A 49 15.92 7.06 -12.15
C PRO A 49 16.50 5.83 -11.43
N TYR A 50 16.36 4.67 -12.03
CA TYR A 50 16.99 3.46 -11.51
C TYR A 50 18.49 3.47 -11.81
N ASP A 51 19.31 3.41 -10.75
CA ASP A 51 20.77 3.38 -10.83
C ASP A 51 21.42 2.19 -10.09
N GLY A 52 20.60 1.22 -9.66
CA GLY A 52 21.03 0.03 -8.93
C GLY A 52 21.07 0.19 -7.41
N ARG A 53 20.89 1.39 -6.87
CA ARG A 53 20.72 1.61 -5.44
C ARG A 53 19.36 1.12 -4.97
N PHE A 54 19.23 0.82 -3.68
CA PHE A 54 17.94 0.60 -3.06
C PHE A 54 17.03 1.82 -3.28
N THR A 55 15.81 1.59 -3.70
CA THR A 55 14.80 2.61 -3.85
C THR A 55 13.52 2.08 -3.26
N PHE A 56 12.85 2.87 -2.44
CA PHE A 56 11.56 2.47 -1.88
C PHE A 56 10.53 2.38 -3.02
N ALA A 57 10.07 1.17 -3.31
CA ALA A 57 9.13 0.91 -4.41
C ALA A 57 7.72 0.73 -3.84
N ARG A 58 6.87 1.75 -4.01
CA ARG A 58 5.46 1.69 -3.64
C ARG A 58 4.65 1.16 -4.80
N ILE A 59 3.83 0.14 -4.55
CA ILE A 59 2.94 -0.42 -5.55
C ILE A 59 1.72 0.48 -5.71
N ARG A 60 1.55 1.04 -6.91
CA ARG A 60 0.36 1.73 -7.35
C ARG A 60 -0.56 0.73 -8.03
N TYR A 61 -1.69 0.44 -7.42
CA TYR A 61 -2.63 -0.58 -7.88
C TYR A 61 -4.00 0.01 -8.23
N ARG A 62 -4.80 -0.76 -8.95
CA ARG A 62 -6.22 -0.44 -9.17
C ARG A 62 -7.02 -0.75 -7.92
N GLY A 63 -7.68 0.26 -7.38
CA GLY A 63 -8.56 0.12 -6.22
C GLY A 63 -10.03 0.18 -6.59
N PHE A 64 -10.90 -0.15 -5.63
CA PHE A 64 -12.32 0.16 -5.71
C PHE A 64 -12.53 1.67 -5.56
N GLU A 65 -13.46 2.26 -6.34
CA GLU A 65 -13.74 3.71 -6.31
C GLU A 65 -14.13 4.23 -4.91
N HIS A 66 -14.77 3.41 -4.09
CA HIS A 66 -15.22 3.78 -2.75
C HIS A 66 -14.13 3.72 -1.67
N PHE A 67 -12.96 3.18 -1.98
CA PHE A 67 -11.79 3.20 -1.09
C PHE A 67 -10.93 4.47 -1.25
N ALA A 68 -11.27 5.34 -2.18
CA ALA A 68 -10.63 6.63 -2.29
C ALA A 68 -11.16 7.56 -1.18
N GLY A 69 -10.43 7.66 -0.09
CA GLY A 69 -10.72 8.59 1.00
C GLY A 69 -10.40 10.05 0.64
N ARG A 70 -10.37 10.95 1.66
CA ARG A 70 -9.93 12.35 1.47
C ARG A 70 -8.47 12.46 1.03
N GLU A 71 -7.66 11.47 1.36
CA GLU A 71 -6.21 11.40 1.13
C GLU A 71 -5.84 10.72 -0.18
N GLY A 72 -6.84 10.39 -1.00
CA GLY A 72 -6.66 9.71 -2.28
C GLY A 72 -6.95 8.21 -2.21
N PRO A 73 -6.52 7.42 -3.20
CA PRO A 73 -6.65 5.98 -3.20
C PRO A 73 -5.73 5.35 -2.15
N GLY A 74 -6.12 4.23 -1.55
CA GLY A 74 -5.42 3.59 -0.45
C GLY A 74 -3.93 3.36 -0.67
N TRP A 75 -3.48 3.07 -1.90
CA TRP A 75 -2.06 2.92 -2.19
C TRP A 75 -1.25 4.20 -1.94
N SER A 76 -1.88 5.38 -1.87
CA SER A 76 -1.21 6.68 -1.66
C SER A 76 -1.20 7.14 -0.20
N HIS A 77 -1.74 6.37 0.74
CA HIS A 77 -1.64 6.67 2.15
C HIS A 77 -0.18 6.79 2.59
N ASP A 78 0.11 7.73 3.48
CA ASP A 78 1.44 8.04 4.03
C ASP A 78 2.49 8.49 3.01
N TYR A 79 2.14 8.48 1.71
CA TYR A 79 3.04 8.94 0.66
C TYR A 79 3.04 10.47 0.61
N PRO A 80 4.20 11.11 0.50
CA PRO A 80 5.54 10.56 0.33
C PRO A 80 6.38 10.51 1.62
N ASP A 81 5.85 11.03 2.74
CA ASP A 81 6.62 11.26 3.96
C ASP A 81 7.16 9.96 4.58
N ALA A 82 6.37 8.87 4.49
CA ALA A 82 6.78 7.57 4.99
C ALA A 82 8.05 7.06 4.29
N GLU A 83 8.10 7.16 2.95
CA GLU A 83 9.25 6.75 2.15
C GLU A 83 10.49 7.58 2.45
N GLU A 84 10.29 8.89 2.57
CA GLU A 84 11.38 9.82 2.83
C GLU A 84 12.00 9.55 4.19
N ASN A 85 11.18 9.49 5.23
CA ASN A 85 11.62 9.26 6.60
C ASN A 85 12.25 7.87 6.74
N PHE A 86 11.62 6.83 6.17
CA PHE A 86 12.14 5.47 6.20
C PHE A 86 13.51 5.38 5.52
N SER A 87 13.65 5.94 4.31
CA SER A 87 14.91 5.89 3.56
C SER A 87 16.04 6.62 4.26
N LYS A 88 15.77 7.74 4.93
CA LYS A 88 16.76 8.46 5.76
C LYS A 88 17.26 7.59 6.91
N ILE A 89 16.34 6.99 7.66
CA ILE A 89 16.70 6.12 8.80
C ILE A 89 17.45 4.88 8.31
N LEU A 90 16.96 4.21 7.25
CA LEU A 90 17.64 3.04 6.67
C LEU A 90 19.10 3.36 6.31
N ARG A 91 19.36 4.52 5.66
CA ARG A 91 20.70 4.99 5.33
C ARG A 91 21.58 5.18 6.57
N ASP A 92 20.99 5.79 7.60
CA ASP A 92 21.76 6.26 8.76
C ASP A 92 22.13 5.11 9.72
N VAL A 93 21.34 4.02 9.73
CA VAL A 93 21.54 2.91 10.66
C VAL A 93 22.07 1.62 10.00
N THR A 94 22.12 1.54 8.66
CA THR A 94 22.57 0.34 7.95
C THR A 94 23.67 0.65 6.93
N ALA A 95 24.23 -0.40 6.31
CA ALA A 95 25.12 -0.26 5.17
C ALA A 95 24.38 -0.12 3.82
N VAL A 96 23.04 -0.23 3.80
CA VAL A 96 22.25 0.01 2.59
C VAL A 96 22.42 1.46 2.15
N ARG A 97 22.59 1.67 0.87
CA ARG A 97 22.70 3.01 0.28
C ARG A 97 21.44 3.28 -0.56
N PRO A 98 20.36 3.82 0.06
CA PRO A 98 19.18 4.16 -0.69
C PRO A 98 19.47 5.32 -1.65
N PHE A 99 18.67 5.38 -2.71
CA PHE A 99 18.65 6.54 -3.59
C PHE A 99 18.04 7.72 -2.80
N ILE A 100 18.85 8.71 -2.49
CA ILE A 100 18.41 9.96 -1.86
C ILE A 100 19.07 11.08 -2.67
N GLU A 101 18.25 11.91 -3.29
CA GLU A 101 18.77 13.10 -3.97
C GLU A 101 18.96 14.26 -2.98
N SER A 102 19.86 15.16 -3.33
CA SER A 102 19.98 16.45 -2.64
C SER A 102 18.86 17.37 -3.13
N GLY A 103 17.82 17.52 -2.32
CA GLY A 103 16.65 18.35 -2.68
C GLY A 103 15.34 17.72 -2.21
N PRO A 104 14.20 18.21 -2.65
CA PRO A 104 12.90 17.71 -2.23
C PRO A 104 12.52 16.36 -2.87
N MET A 105 13.36 15.76 -3.69
CA MET A 105 13.06 14.48 -4.32
C MET A 105 13.32 13.33 -3.34
N ILE A 106 12.28 12.58 -3.12
CA ILE A 106 12.27 11.40 -2.28
C ILE A 106 12.83 10.23 -3.09
N GLY A 107 13.70 9.45 -2.47
CA GLY A 107 14.28 8.26 -3.09
C GLY A 107 13.28 7.12 -3.22
N SER A 108 12.10 7.40 -3.78
CA SER A 108 11.02 6.43 -3.98
C SER A 108 10.56 6.37 -5.42
N VAL A 109 9.87 5.30 -5.74
CA VAL A 109 9.21 5.12 -7.03
C VAL A 109 7.79 4.60 -6.83
N LEU A 110 6.86 5.11 -7.65
CA LEU A 110 5.55 4.50 -7.83
C LEU A 110 5.62 3.51 -8.99
N VAL A 111 5.36 2.25 -8.71
CA VAL A 111 5.41 1.17 -9.70
C VAL A 111 4.06 0.49 -9.84
N SER A 112 3.66 0.20 -11.07
CA SER A 112 2.46 -0.58 -11.34
C SER A 112 2.82 -2.05 -11.57
N LEU A 113 1.97 -2.95 -11.12
CA LEU A 113 2.17 -4.40 -11.24
C LEU A 113 2.15 -4.91 -12.68
N ASP A 114 1.48 -4.18 -13.59
CA ASP A 114 1.46 -4.47 -15.03
C ASP A 114 2.65 -3.88 -15.80
N SER A 115 3.59 -3.23 -15.09
CA SER A 115 4.80 -2.66 -15.67
C SER A 115 6.02 -3.55 -15.43
N ALA A 116 6.84 -3.74 -16.47
CA ALA A 116 8.12 -4.44 -16.34
C ALA A 116 9.10 -3.74 -15.37
N ASN A 117 8.88 -2.48 -15.05
CA ASN A 117 9.76 -1.72 -14.14
C ASN A 117 9.80 -2.29 -12.72
N ILE A 118 8.74 -2.98 -12.26
CA ILE A 118 8.71 -3.57 -10.92
C ILE A 118 9.84 -4.56 -10.68
N PHE A 119 10.30 -5.26 -11.73
CA PHE A 119 11.38 -6.25 -11.63
C PHE A 119 12.77 -5.65 -11.34
N ARG A 120 12.90 -4.32 -11.32
CA ARG A 120 14.12 -3.62 -10.92
C ARG A 120 14.24 -3.48 -9.40
N TYR A 121 13.14 -3.63 -8.68
CA TYR A 121 13.06 -3.37 -7.25
C TYR A 121 12.81 -4.67 -6.50
N PRO A 122 13.79 -5.18 -5.74
CA PRO A 122 13.65 -6.47 -5.06
C PRO A 122 12.63 -6.46 -3.92
N VAL A 123 12.36 -5.29 -3.37
CA VAL A 123 11.39 -5.07 -2.28
C VAL A 123 10.36 -4.05 -2.71
N SER A 124 9.10 -4.35 -2.51
CA SER A 124 8.01 -3.42 -2.76
C SER A 124 7.03 -3.37 -1.58
N TYR A 125 6.35 -2.23 -1.45
CA TYR A 125 5.40 -1.94 -0.39
C TYR A 125 4.02 -1.66 -0.97
N MET A 126 2.99 -2.20 -0.37
CA MET A 126 1.59 -1.99 -0.75
C MET A 126 0.78 -1.58 0.48
N SER A 127 0.38 -0.32 0.52
CA SER A 127 -0.53 0.23 1.53
C SER A 127 -1.98 -0.11 1.18
N GLU A 128 -2.83 -0.29 2.17
CA GLU A 128 -4.27 -0.59 2.06
C GLU A 128 -4.64 -1.67 1.02
N PRO A 129 -3.99 -2.85 1.04
CA PRO A 129 -4.23 -3.89 0.04
C PRO A 129 -5.66 -4.45 0.07
N GLY A 130 -6.43 -4.16 1.10
CA GLY A 130 -7.87 -4.45 1.19
C GLY A 130 -8.68 -3.76 0.11
N GLY A 131 -8.19 -2.62 -0.40
CA GLY A 131 -8.78 -1.89 -1.52
C GLY A 131 -8.36 -2.39 -2.91
N TRP A 132 -7.43 -3.32 -3.02
CA TRP A 132 -6.89 -3.76 -4.30
C TRP A 132 -7.88 -4.57 -5.12
N ASN A 133 -8.26 -4.05 -6.30
CA ASN A 133 -9.16 -4.69 -7.27
C ASN A 133 -8.41 -4.92 -8.60
N PRO A 134 -7.55 -5.96 -8.68
CA PRO A 134 -6.65 -6.15 -9.81
C PRO A 134 -7.37 -6.54 -11.09
N ASN A 135 -6.82 -6.09 -12.21
CA ASN A 135 -7.07 -6.69 -13.50
C ASN A 135 -6.14 -7.90 -13.73
N GLU A 136 -6.36 -8.62 -14.84
CA GLU A 136 -5.57 -9.80 -15.20
C GLU A 136 -4.07 -9.51 -15.35
N LYS A 137 -3.70 -8.31 -15.83
CA LYS A 137 -2.29 -7.91 -16.00
C LYS A 137 -1.61 -7.69 -14.65
N GLU A 138 -2.30 -7.05 -13.70
CA GLU A 138 -1.77 -6.87 -12.34
C GLU A 138 -1.61 -8.20 -11.62
N VAL A 139 -2.58 -9.12 -11.77
CA VAL A 139 -2.47 -10.50 -11.21
C VAL A 139 -1.27 -11.23 -11.80
N ALA A 140 -1.10 -11.18 -13.13
CA ALA A 140 0.02 -11.80 -13.81
C ALA A 140 1.36 -11.16 -13.43
N GLY A 141 1.39 -9.83 -13.31
CA GLY A 141 2.58 -9.08 -12.93
C GLY A 141 3.03 -9.36 -11.50
N MET A 142 2.10 -9.36 -10.53
CA MET A 142 2.40 -9.72 -9.14
C MET A 142 2.93 -11.16 -9.05
N ARG A 143 2.28 -12.11 -9.73
CA ARG A 143 2.77 -13.49 -9.81
C ARG A 143 4.18 -13.59 -10.33
N ALA A 144 4.45 -12.95 -11.47
CA ALA A 144 5.77 -12.97 -12.07
C ALA A 144 6.83 -12.32 -11.18
N TYR A 145 6.48 -11.21 -10.50
CA TYR A 145 7.37 -10.51 -9.58
C TYR A 145 7.78 -11.41 -8.41
N LEU A 146 6.83 -12.05 -7.74
CA LEU A 146 7.10 -12.95 -6.61
C LEU A 146 7.92 -14.18 -7.04
N LEU A 147 7.57 -14.80 -8.18
CA LEU A 147 8.28 -15.97 -8.69
C LEU A 147 9.69 -15.66 -9.19
N LYS A 148 9.99 -14.41 -9.53
CA LYS A 148 11.33 -13.96 -9.92
C LYS A 148 12.19 -13.45 -8.76
N GLY A 149 11.74 -13.59 -7.54
CA GLY A 149 12.53 -13.23 -6.37
C GLY A 149 12.09 -11.93 -5.70
N GLY A 150 11.06 -11.25 -6.18
CA GLY A 150 10.51 -10.07 -5.50
C GLY A 150 9.96 -10.40 -4.12
N PHE A 151 9.96 -9.39 -3.25
CA PHE A 151 9.39 -9.44 -1.90
C PHE A 151 8.35 -8.33 -1.74
N VAL A 152 7.16 -8.65 -1.19
CA VAL A 152 6.10 -7.68 -0.98
C VAL A 152 5.78 -7.52 0.50
N ILE A 153 5.72 -6.28 0.96
CA ILE A 153 5.20 -5.89 2.28
C ILE A 153 3.77 -5.38 2.07
N PHE A 154 2.79 -6.05 2.65
CA PHE A 154 1.40 -5.58 2.74
C PHE A 154 1.19 -4.94 4.10
N ASP A 155 0.71 -3.72 4.13
CA ASP A 155 0.58 -2.91 5.33
C ASP A 155 -0.67 -2.03 5.30
N ASP A 156 -1.01 -1.40 6.44
CA ASP A 156 -2.13 -0.48 6.57
C ASP A 156 -3.47 -1.11 6.19
N PHE A 157 -3.84 -2.21 6.84
CA PHE A 157 -5.13 -2.86 6.63
C PHE A 157 -5.56 -3.68 7.84
N ARG A 158 -6.84 -4.02 7.90
CA ARG A 158 -7.45 -4.64 9.08
C ARG A 158 -8.09 -5.97 8.75
N GLU A 159 -8.19 -6.84 9.76
CA GLU A 159 -8.97 -8.06 9.60
C GLU A 159 -10.45 -7.74 9.42
N ASN A 160 -10.97 -6.81 10.22
CA ASN A 160 -12.37 -6.38 10.13
C ASN A 160 -12.49 -4.91 10.57
N TRP A 161 -12.86 -4.04 9.63
CA TRP A 161 -13.12 -2.64 9.91
C TRP A 161 -14.50 -2.24 9.40
N ARG A 162 -15.44 -1.94 10.31
CA ARG A 162 -16.79 -1.48 9.95
C ARG A 162 -17.50 -2.35 8.91
N GLY A 163 -17.27 -3.68 8.95
CA GLY A 163 -17.82 -4.62 7.99
C GLY A 163 -17.02 -4.77 6.68
N GLN A 164 -15.88 -4.13 6.56
CA GLN A 164 -14.89 -4.40 5.52
C GLN A 164 -13.93 -5.49 6.02
N PHE A 165 -13.67 -6.46 5.17
CA PHE A 165 -12.86 -7.63 5.49
C PHE A 165 -11.59 -7.63 4.64
N ASP A 166 -10.71 -6.64 4.90
CA ASP A 166 -9.53 -6.37 4.09
C ASP A 166 -8.60 -7.57 4.01
N TRP A 167 -8.36 -8.24 5.15
CA TRP A 167 -7.56 -9.45 5.19
C TRP A 167 -8.17 -10.59 4.38
N THR A 168 -9.47 -10.80 4.49
CA THR A 168 -10.17 -11.82 3.71
C THR A 168 -10.11 -11.50 2.22
N HIS A 169 -10.30 -10.22 1.84
CA HIS A 169 -10.20 -9.77 0.46
C HIS A 169 -8.78 -9.97 -0.10
N LEU A 170 -7.75 -9.52 0.62
CA LEU A 170 -6.35 -9.72 0.19
C LEU A 170 -6.04 -11.20 -0.06
N ARG A 171 -6.47 -12.10 0.84
CA ARG A 171 -6.27 -13.55 0.65
C ARG A 171 -6.98 -14.07 -0.59
N GLN A 172 -8.20 -13.60 -0.87
CA GLN A 172 -8.93 -13.96 -2.09
C GLN A 172 -8.19 -13.50 -3.34
N VAL A 173 -7.75 -12.25 -3.39
CA VAL A 173 -6.97 -11.72 -4.52
C VAL A 173 -5.66 -12.49 -4.67
N MET A 174 -4.94 -12.74 -3.57
CA MET A 174 -3.69 -13.51 -3.62
C MET A 174 -3.89 -14.97 -4.04
N SER A 175 -5.08 -15.55 -3.86
CA SER A 175 -5.39 -16.86 -4.43
C SER A 175 -5.48 -16.86 -5.96
N LEU A 176 -5.78 -15.70 -6.57
CA LEU A 176 -5.68 -15.53 -8.04
C LEU A 176 -4.22 -15.38 -8.47
N VAL A 177 -3.40 -14.71 -7.65
CA VAL A 177 -1.97 -14.51 -7.92
C VAL A 177 -1.20 -15.81 -7.78
N LEU A 178 -1.31 -16.48 -6.64
CA LEU A 178 -0.64 -17.75 -6.31
C LEU A 178 -1.67 -18.75 -5.75
N PRO A 179 -2.34 -19.54 -6.60
CA PRO A 179 -3.47 -20.39 -6.18
C PRO A 179 -3.14 -21.41 -5.08
N ASN A 180 -1.88 -21.83 -4.99
CA ASN A 180 -1.44 -22.82 -4.00
C ASN A 180 -0.72 -22.22 -2.80
N ALA A 181 -0.62 -20.90 -2.70
CA ALA A 181 0.08 -20.23 -1.61
C ALA A 181 -0.62 -20.47 -0.27
N LYS A 182 0.16 -20.79 0.75
CA LYS A 182 -0.31 -21.02 2.12
C LYS A 182 0.18 -19.89 3.00
N TRP A 183 -0.74 -19.11 3.51
CA TRP A 183 -0.46 -18.12 4.52
C TRP A 183 -0.18 -18.81 5.87
N VAL A 184 0.93 -18.44 6.47
CA VAL A 184 1.36 -18.93 7.78
C VAL A 184 1.40 -17.75 8.74
N GLN A 185 0.75 -17.86 9.87
CA GLN A 185 0.88 -16.88 10.94
C GLN A 185 2.27 -17.01 11.56
N LEU A 186 3.00 -15.89 11.59
CA LEU A 186 4.36 -15.82 12.10
C LEU A 186 4.32 -15.58 13.62
N SER A 187 5.24 -16.23 14.32
CA SER A 187 5.29 -16.23 15.79
C SER A 187 6.15 -15.11 16.39
N GLY A 188 6.99 -14.48 15.53
CA GLY A 188 8.01 -13.53 15.95
C GLY A 188 9.40 -14.15 16.14
N ASN A 189 9.54 -15.46 15.94
CA ASN A 189 10.84 -16.16 16.02
C ASN A 189 11.46 -16.39 14.63
N GLU A 190 10.78 -16.01 13.59
CA GLU A 190 11.25 -16.16 12.22
C GLU A 190 12.41 -15.18 11.92
N PRO A 191 13.40 -15.57 11.09
CA PRO A 191 14.57 -14.75 10.81
C PRO A 191 14.26 -13.31 10.35
N ILE A 192 13.12 -13.09 9.72
CA ILE A 192 12.69 -11.77 9.27
C ILE A 192 12.53 -10.75 10.42
N PHE A 193 12.26 -11.21 11.65
CA PHE A 193 12.11 -10.34 12.82
C PHE A 193 13.43 -10.07 13.55
N ASP A 194 14.54 -10.69 13.14
CA ASP A 194 15.87 -10.54 13.72
C ASP A 194 16.97 -10.45 12.64
N SER A 195 16.61 -9.98 11.44
CA SER A 195 17.57 -9.90 10.31
C SER A 195 18.62 -8.82 10.49
N PHE A 196 18.35 -7.79 11.27
CA PHE A 196 19.24 -6.69 11.58
C PHE A 196 19.04 -6.17 13.00
N PHE A 197 17.82 -5.92 13.40
CA PHE A 197 17.43 -5.53 14.74
C PHE A 197 16.58 -6.62 15.39
N GLN A 198 16.76 -6.81 16.69
CA GLN A 198 15.79 -7.54 17.48
C GLN A 198 14.54 -6.66 17.68
N VAL A 199 13.38 -7.11 17.19
CA VAL A 199 12.12 -6.37 17.22
C VAL A 199 11.24 -6.87 18.36
N ASP A 200 10.70 -5.94 19.15
CA ASP A 200 9.61 -6.24 20.07
C ASP A 200 8.26 -6.02 19.35
N LEU A 201 7.71 -7.09 18.79
CA LEU A 201 6.46 -7.04 18.03
C LEU A 201 5.27 -6.52 18.83
N LYS A 202 5.32 -6.57 20.17
CA LYS A 202 4.28 -6.01 21.04
C LYS A 202 4.31 -4.49 21.10
N LYS A 203 5.40 -3.89 20.67
CA LYS A 203 5.60 -2.43 20.62
C LYS A 203 5.63 -1.88 19.20
N ALA A 204 5.86 -2.74 18.20
CA ALA A 204 5.83 -2.38 16.78
C ALA A 204 4.39 -2.27 16.26
N ILE A 205 3.60 -1.44 16.89
CA ILE A 205 2.17 -1.25 16.62
C ILE A 205 1.87 0.21 16.32
N ASN A 206 0.89 0.46 15.46
CA ASN A 206 0.29 1.78 15.31
C ASN A 206 -0.64 2.05 16.51
N PRO A 207 -0.33 3.02 17.38
CA PRO A 207 -1.10 3.29 18.59
C PRO A 207 -2.32 4.19 18.33
N THR A 208 -2.63 4.55 17.09
CA THR A 208 -3.77 5.42 16.77
C THR A 208 -5.09 4.72 17.14
N SER A 209 -6.13 5.51 17.38
CA SER A 209 -7.46 5.00 17.73
C SER A 209 -8.05 4.07 16.67
N ALA A 210 -7.57 4.17 15.44
CA ALA A 210 -7.98 3.32 14.34
C ALA A 210 -7.52 1.86 14.52
N TYR A 211 -6.34 1.65 15.13
CA TYR A 211 -5.71 0.34 15.35
C TYR A 211 -5.61 -0.03 16.83
N GLY A 212 -5.71 0.91 17.72
CA GLY A 212 -5.34 0.83 19.12
C GLY A 212 -6.07 -0.18 20.02
N THR A 213 -7.02 -0.93 19.48
CA THR A 213 -7.73 -2.00 20.22
C THR A 213 -7.33 -3.41 19.81
N TYR A 214 -6.58 -3.54 18.73
CA TYR A 214 -6.16 -4.84 18.20
C TYR A 214 -4.65 -5.01 18.33
N LEU A 215 -4.23 -6.22 18.69
CA LEU A 215 -2.82 -6.59 18.56
C LEU A 215 -2.58 -7.02 17.11
N PRO A 216 -1.56 -6.47 16.46
CA PRO A 216 -1.25 -6.87 15.09
C PRO A 216 -0.87 -8.34 15.02
N THR A 217 -1.22 -8.96 13.90
CA THR A 217 -0.78 -10.29 13.54
C THR A 217 0.02 -10.22 12.24
N TYR A 218 1.05 -11.04 12.17
CA TYR A 218 1.97 -11.07 11.03
C TYR A 218 1.80 -12.38 10.29
N TRP A 219 1.59 -12.30 8.98
CA TRP A 219 1.37 -13.45 8.14
C TRP A 219 2.35 -13.44 6.98
N GLY A 220 2.85 -14.60 6.61
CA GLY A 220 3.78 -14.72 5.50
C GLY A 220 3.48 -15.90 4.60
N VAL A 221 4.04 -15.87 3.40
CA VAL A 221 4.06 -16.99 2.48
C VAL A 221 5.50 -17.33 2.18
N TYR A 222 5.85 -18.59 2.38
CA TYR A 222 7.17 -19.10 2.04
C TYR A 222 7.24 -19.57 0.59
N GLU A 223 8.39 -19.42 -0.02
CA GLU A 223 8.66 -19.98 -1.33
C GLU A 223 8.39 -21.49 -1.33
N ASP A 224 7.63 -21.97 -2.32
CA ASP A 224 7.15 -23.36 -2.45
C ASP A 224 6.37 -23.86 -1.21
N ASN A 225 5.81 -22.96 -0.41
CA ASN A 225 5.17 -23.27 0.88
C ASN A 225 6.07 -24.02 1.89
N ASN A 226 7.38 -23.86 1.76
CA ASN A 226 8.36 -24.54 2.59
C ASN A 226 8.98 -23.58 3.60
N PRO A 227 8.72 -23.74 4.92
CA PRO A 227 9.26 -22.85 5.96
C PRO A 227 10.80 -22.84 6.08
N LYS A 228 11.48 -23.76 5.38
CA LYS A 228 12.95 -23.77 5.30
C LYS A 228 13.50 -22.89 4.17
N LYS A 229 12.62 -22.37 3.32
CA LYS A 229 12.94 -21.42 2.27
C LYS A 229 12.63 -20.00 2.73
N ARG A 230 12.95 -19.00 1.89
CA ARG A 230 12.68 -17.60 2.20
C ARG A 230 11.17 -17.29 2.22
N LEU A 231 10.79 -16.30 3.00
CA LEU A 231 9.51 -15.63 2.81
C LEU A 231 9.55 -14.84 1.50
N ILE A 232 8.45 -14.85 0.77
CA ILE A 232 8.28 -14.07 -0.46
C ILE A 232 7.35 -12.87 -0.27
N MET A 233 6.60 -12.86 0.81
CA MET A 233 5.75 -11.74 1.22
C MET A 233 5.45 -11.79 2.71
N ILE A 234 5.13 -10.62 3.25
CA ILE A 234 4.63 -10.46 4.62
C ILE A 234 3.41 -9.55 4.62
N ALA A 235 2.47 -9.80 5.52
CA ALA A 235 1.27 -9.01 5.75
C ALA A 235 1.17 -8.61 7.23
N ASN A 236 1.12 -7.31 7.49
CA ASN A 236 0.95 -6.71 8.81
C ASN A 236 -0.54 -6.46 9.06
N VAL A 237 -1.25 -7.50 9.49
CA VAL A 237 -2.70 -7.41 9.72
C VAL A 237 -2.96 -6.64 11.02
N ASP A 238 -3.91 -5.72 11.00
CA ASP A 238 -4.25 -4.81 12.11
C ASP A 238 -3.08 -3.91 12.53
N ASN A 239 -2.24 -3.50 11.57
CA ASN A 239 -1.15 -2.57 11.79
C ASN A 239 -1.03 -1.57 10.62
N ASP A 240 -0.27 -0.53 10.88
CA ASP A 240 0.08 0.52 9.93
C ASP A 240 1.45 1.08 10.34
N ILE A 241 2.49 0.46 9.80
CA ILE A 241 3.86 0.89 10.08
C ILE A 241 4.24 2.12 9.24
N GLY A 242 3.55 2.31 8.09
CA GLY A 242 3.72 3.46 7.22
C GLY A 242 3.33 4.77 7.89
N GLU A 243 2.19 4.82 8.58
CA GLU A 243 1.77 5.98 9.35
C GLU A 243 2.77 6.33 10.46
N ALA A 244 3.34 5.32 11.12
CA ALA A 244 4.37 5.57 12.14
C ALA A 244 5.65 6.16 11.55
N TRP A 245 5.97 5.89 10.30
CA TRP A 245 7.09 6.54 9.59
C TRP A 245 6.73 7.94 9.11
N GLN A 246 5.51 8.13 8.55
CA GLN A 246 5.01 9.42 8.10
C GLN A 246 5.10 10.48 9.20
N TRP A 247 4.57 10.17 10.39
CA TRP A 247 4.51 11.08 11.52
C TRP A 247 5.76 11.07 12.41
N SER A 248 6.86 10.51 11.91
CA SER A 248 8.11 10.43 12.64
C SER A 248 8.62 11.82 13.06
N GLY A 249 8.94 11.96 14.34
CA GLY A 249 9.46 13.21 14.89
C GLY A 249 8.41 14.31 15.12
N GLN A 250 7.16 14.11 14.76
CA GLN A 250 6.09 15.10 14.93
C GLN A 250 5.31 14.96 16.25
N GLY A 251 5.59 13.90 17.02
CA GLY A 251 4.98 13.70 18.35
C GLY A 251 3.58 13.06 18.33
N PHE A 252 3.05 12.72 17.17
CA PHE A 252 1.76 12.02 17.05
C PHE A 252 1.86 10.54 17.43
N VAL A 253 2.97 9.90 17.08
CA VAL A 253 3.25 8.50 17.41
C VAL A 253 4.26 8.46 18.55
N PRO A 254 4.01 7.66 19.63
CA PRO A 254 4.98 7.48 20.69
C PRO A 254 6.31 6.98 20.16
N ILE A 255 7.42 7.54 20.61
CA ILE A 255 8.76 7.23 20.10
C ILE A 255 9.13 5.75 20.19
N ILE A 256 8.62 5.03 21.20
CA ILE A 256 8.84 3.60 21.34
C ILE A 256 8.18 2.83 20.19
N ALA A 257 6.93 3.15 19.86
CA ALA A 257 6.21 2.52 18.74
C ALA A 257 6.88 2.87 17.41
N SER A 258 7.20 4.15 17.18
CA SER A 258 7.90 4.59 15.97
C SER A 258 9.25 3.86 15.80
N ASN A 259 10.06 3.75 16.84
CA ASN A 259 11.34 3.04 16.78
C ASN A 259 11.16 1.56 16.44
N GLU A 260 10.18 0.86 17.04
CA GLU A 260 9.97 -0.55 16.76
C GLU A 260 9.41 -0.78 15.34
N THR A 261 8.57 0.14 14.82
CA THR A 261 8.11 0.05 13.42
C THR A 261 9.24 0.30 12.41
N TYR A 262 10.21 1.19 12.72
CA TYR A 262 11.42 1.34 11.90
C TYR A 262 12.27 0.10 11.92
N LYS A 263 12.53 -0.49 13.09
CA LYS A 263 13.28 -1.74 13.19
C LYS A 263 12.63 -2.84 12.37
N LEU A 264 11.30 -2.95 12.44
CA LEU A 264 10.53 -3.93 11.71
C LEU A 264 10.68 -3.75 10.19
N GLY A 265 10.46 -2.55 9.67
CA GLY A 265 10.62 -2.24 8.24
C GLY A 265 12.05 -2.45 7.74
N ILE A 266 13.06 -2.07 8.54
CA ILE A 266 14.47 -2.29 8.21
C ILE A 266 14.77 -3.79 8.13
N ASN A 267 14.28 -4.57 9.08
CA ASN A 267 14.40 -6.02 9.05
C ASN A 267 13.79 -6.62 7.78
N TYR A 268 12.62 -6.15 7.35
CA TYR A 268 11.98 -6.61 6.11
C TYR A 268 12.88 -6.34 4.89
N VAL A 269 13.43 -5.14 4.80
CA VAL A 269 14.33 -4.77 3.71
C VAL A 269 15.61 -5.62 3.74
N ILE A 270 16.28 -5.71 4.90
CA ILE A 270 17.52 -6.50 5.02
C ILE A 270 17.23 -7.98 4.72
N TYR A 271 16.16 -8.54 5.28
CA TYR A 271 15.76 -9.91 4.99
C TYR A 271 15.59 -10.15 3.48
N ALA A 272 14.82 -9.30 2.82
CA ALA A 272 14.53 -9.44 1.40
C ALA A 272 15.76 -9.25 0.49
N LEU A 273 16.76 -8.47 0.94
CA LEU A 273 18.01 -8.27 0.19
C LEU A 273 19.05 -9.39 0.42
N THR A 274 18.87 -10.22 1.45
CA THR A 274 19.87 -11.22 1.85
C THR A 274 19.37 -12.67 1.73
N HIS A 275 18.12 -12.88 1.45
CA HIS A 275 17.47 -14.19 1.29
C HIS A 275 16.73 -14.24 -0.05
#